data_0a141ca3a7a345409ac9d0db143fa8b6
#
_entry.id   0a141ca3a7a345409ac9d0db143fa8b6
#
_cell.length_a   1.000
_cell.length_b   1.000
_cell.length_c   1.000
_cell.angle_alpha   90.00
_cell.angle_beta   90.00
_cell.angle_gamma   90.00
#
_symmetry.space_group_name_H-M   'P 1'
#
loop_
_entity.id
_entity.type
_entity.pdbx_description
1 polymer ?
#
loop_
_entity_poly.entity_id
_entity_poly.type
_entity_poly.pdbx_seq_one_letter_code
_entity_poly.pdbx_strand_id
1 'polypeptide(L)'
;MFELPKDETTANERAILKKLRVWIAALGVACLLAGAGIGAMLSGRPTIAQSEAQIARAPEALSASFAEIAKRVEPAVVNIETMQAVPEILDKDDDDKDAQTNPLYDMFRRAPRRPARGVGSGFIVDPKGYILTNYHVIEGATRITVGLLSGEKLRGKVVGYDDETDVAVVKVESARDLPTVRLGDSNVAQVGDWVLAVGSPFGHDQTVTAGIISKK
;
A
#
# COMPACT_ATOMS: atom_id res chain seq x y z
N MET A 1 -83.77 47.31 55.41
CA MET A 1 -83.43 47.25 54.00
C MET A 1 -81.91 47.18 53.92
N PHE A 2 -81.38 45.96 53.83
CA PHE A 2 -79.90 45.70 53.86
C PHE A 2 -79.44 45.54 52.48
N GLU A 3 -78.64 46.47 51.94
CA GLU A 3 -77.93 46.33 50.66
C GLU A 3 -76.61 45.60 50.89
N LEU A 4 -76.43 44.51 50.19
CA LEU A 4 -75.20 43.71 50.18
C LEU A 4 -74.20 44.36 49.24
N PRO A 5 -72.95 44.49 49.60
CA PRO A 5 -71.90 44.98 48.68
C PRO A 5 -71.56 43.91 47.64
N LYS A 6 -72.07 44.11 46.46
CA LYS A 6 -71.66 43.33 45.24
C LYS A 6 -70.70 44.19 44.51
N ASP A 7 -69.38 43.92 44.58
CA ASP A 7 -68.52 44.19 43.45
C ASP A 7 -67.00 43.98 43.67
N GLU A 8 -66.52 43.87 44.92
CA GLU A 8 -65.08 43.74 45.17
C GLU A 8 -64.58 42.32 44.98
N THR A 9 -65.39 41.29 45.18
CA THR A 9 -64.99 39.91 44.97
C THR A 9 -64.77 39.55 43.54
N THR A 10 -65.51 40.08 42.58
CA THR A 10 -65.45 39.80 41.17
C THR A 10 -64.23 40.48 40.49
N ALA A 11 -63.80 41.63 41.02
CA ALA A 11 -62.61 42.33 40.48
C ALA A 11 -61.35 41.63 40.89
N ASN A 12 -61.30 41.09 42.11
CA ASN A 12 -60.11 40.37 42.61
C ASN A 12 -59.93 38.99 41.92
N GLU A 13 -61.01 38.28 41.67
CA GLU A 13 -61.03 37.00 40.98
C GLU A 13 -60.57 37.18 39.52
N ARG A 14 -60.99 38.23 38.83
CA ARG A 14 -60.53 38.58 37.45
C ARG A 14 -59.07 38.91 37.42
N ALA A 15 -58.51 39.57 38.44
CA ALA A 15 -57.10 39.94 38.53
C ALA A 15 -56.24 38.66 38.76
N ILE A 16 -56.73 37.72 39.62
CA ILE A 16 -56.06 36.45 39.86
C ILE A 16 -56.07 35.58 38.59
N LEU A 17 -57.21 35.50 37.90
CA LEU A 17 -57.35 34.77 36.65
C LEU A 17 -56.43 35.34 35.53
N LYS A 18 -56.29 36.67 35.44
CA LYS A 18 -55.32 37.29 34.51
C LYS A 18 -53.87 36.92 34.84
N LYS A 19 -53.48 37.01 36.10
CA LYS A 19 -52.15 36.61 36.54
C LYS A 19 -51.87 35.12 36.24
N LEU A 20 -52.84 34.24 36.55
CA LEU A 20 -52.72 32.80 36.28
C LEU A 20 -52.56 32.49 34.81
N ARG A 21 -53.34 33.18 33.90
CA ARG A 21 -53.17 33.04 32.43
C ARG A 21 -51.80 33.48 31.94
N VAL A 22 -51.25 34.56 32.48
CA VAL A 22 -49.89 35.03 32.14
C VAL A 22 -48.84 34.02 32.62
N TRP A 23 -48.96 33.47 33.78
CA TRP A 23 -48.05 32.46 34.29
C TRP A 23 -48.11 31.15 33.49
N ILE A 24 -49.30 30.70 33.10
CA ILE A 24 -49.47 29.52 32.25
C ILE A 24 -48.85 29.77 30.84
N ALA A 25 -49.06 30.95 30.27
CA ALA A 25 -48.44 31.30 28.98
C ALA A 25 -46.90 31.37 29.08
N ALA A 26 -46.36 31.97 30.16
CA ALA A 26 -44.91 32.02 30.39
C ALA A 26 -44.30 30.63 30.59
N LEU A 27 -44.99 29.71 31.33
CA LEU A 27 -44.56 28.34 31.49
C LEU A 27 -44.56 27.59 30.16
N GLY A 28 -45.58 27.78 29.32
CA GLY A 28 -45.65 27.18 27.98
C GLY A 28 -44.50 27.60 27.06
N VAL A 29 -44.15 28.91 27.06
CA VAL A 29 -43.01 29.42 26.31
C VAL A 29 -41.67 28.86 26.82
N ALA A 30 -41.52 28.80 28.14
CA ALA A 30 -40.31 28.21 28.75
C ALA A 30 -40.15 26.73 28.39
N CYS A 31 -41.23 25.94 28.40
CA CYS A 31 -41.20 24.54 27.96
C CYS A 31 -40.86 24.37 26.48
N LEU A 32 -41.36 25.26 25.59
CA LEU A 32 -41.04 25.25 24.18
C LEU A 32 -39.59 25.61 23.95
N LEU A 33 -39.01 26.58 24.62
CA LEU A 33 -37.61 26.96 24.50
C LEU A 33 -36.68 25.87 25.05
N ALA A 34 -37.04 25.25 26.17
CA ALA A 34 -36.31 24.12 26.71
C ALA A 34 -36.36 22.90 25.76
N GLY A 35 -37.52 22.61 25.19
CA GLY A 35 -37.67 21.53 24.20
C GLY A 35 -36.88 21.77 22.92
N ALA A 36 -36.87 23.03 22.41
CA ALA A 36 -36.08 23.41 21.26
C ALA A 36 -34.55 23.33 21.55
N GLY A 37 -34.12 23.72 22.74
CA GLY A 37 -32.73 23.62 23.19
C GLY A 37 -32.24 22.16 23.29
N ILE A 38 -33.04 21.30 23.87
CA ILE A 38 -32.72 19.86 23.94
C ILE A 38 -32.74 19.20 22.55
N GLY A 39 -33.69 19.58 21.70
CA GLY A 39 -33.77 19.11 20.32
C GLY A 39 -32.54 19.52 19.50
N ALA A 40 -32.04 20.74 19.66
CA ALA A 40 -30.82 21.21 19.00
C ALA A 40 -29.55 20.49 19.49
N MET A 41 -29.46 20.19 20.79
CA MET A 41 -28.34 19.40 21.33
C MET A 41 -28.35 17.95 20.87
N LEU A 42 -29.50 17.33 20.66
CA LEU A 42 -29.64 15.98 20.15
C LEU A 42 -29.39 15.90 18.62
N SER A 43 -29.72 16.95 17.89
CA SER A 43 -29.50 17.04 16.44
C SER A 43 -28.01 17.21 16.06
N GLY A 44 -27.17 17.68 16.98
CA GLY A 44 -25.71 17.82 16.78
C GLY A 44 -24.89 16.55 17.01
N ARG A 45 -25.51 15.45 17.41
CA ARG A 45 -24.80 14.16 17.47
C ARG A 45 -24.69 13.57 16.08
N PRO A 46 -23.50 13.22 15.62
CA PRO A 46 -23.37 12.53 14.33
C PRO A 46 -24.22 11.27 14.39
N THR A 47 -25.21 11.20 13.53
CA THR A 47 -26.06 10.01 13.42
C THR A 47 -25.18 8.81 13.05
N ILE A 48 -25.47 7.65 13.60
CA ILE A 48 -24.78 6.38 13.32
C ILE A 48 -24.63 6.17 11.80
N ALA A 49 -25.62 6.62 11.01
CA ALA A 49 -25.60 6.59 9.54
C ALA A 49 -24.46 7.41 8.91
N GLN A 50 -24.02 8.54 9.50
CA GLN A 50 -22.86 9.29 9.03
C GLN A 50 -21.55 8.58 9.36
N SER A 51 -21.49 7.89 10.50
CA SER A 51 -20.36 7.05 10.88
C SER A 51 -20.23 5.83 9.95
N GLU A 52 -21.32 5.16 9.63
CA GLU A 52 -21.33 4.03 8.68
C GLU A 52 -20.92 4.45 7.28
N ALA A 53 -21.37 5.60 6.78
CA ALA A 53 -20.98 6.13 5.48
C ALA A 53 -19.48 6.51 5.42
N GLN A 54 -18.89 6.98 6.52
CA GLN A 54 -17.46 7.25 6.61
C GLN A 54 -16.63 5.96 6.66
N ILE A 55 -17.08 4.96 7.41
CA ILE A 55 -16.42 3.64 7.49
C ILE A 55 -16.49 2.95 6.13
N ALA A 56 -17.61 3.03 5.40
CA ALA A 56 -17.76 2.43 4.08
C ALA A 56 -16.85 3.08 3.01
N ARG A 57 -16.47 4.35 3.15
CA ARG A 57 -15.58 5.06 2.22
C ARG A 57 -14.08 4.85 2.53
N ALA A 58 -13.72 4.39 3.71
CA ALA A 58 -12.33 4.18 4.10
C ALA A 58 -11.58 3.19 3.19
N PRO A 59 -12.15 2.04 2.79
CA PRO A 59 -11.50 1.11 1.86
C PRO A 59 -11.29 1.68 0.47
N GLU A 60 -12.22 2.49 -0.05
CA GLU A 60 -12.10 3.14 -1.36
C GLU A 60 -10.99 4.18 -1.38
N ALA A 61 -10.89 5.01 -0.33
CA ALA A 61 -9.82 6.00 -0.18
C ALA A 61 -8.44 5.32 -0.07
N LEU A 62 -8.35 4.22 0.67
CA LEU A 62 -7.12 3.44 0.79
C LEU A 62 -6.73 2.81 -0.55
N SER A 63 -7.68 2.22 -1.27
CA SER A 63 -7.47 1.65 -2.60
C SER A 63 -6.98 2.71 -3.60
N ALA A 64 -7.58 3.90 -3.60
CA ALA A 64 -7.14 5.01 -4.44
C ALA A 64 -5.70 5.46 -4.11
N SER A 65 -5.36 5.52 -2.82
CA SER A 65 -4.00 5.86 -2.38
C SER A 65 -2.98 4.82 -2.83
N PHE A 66 -3.30 3.53 -2.75
CA PHE A 66 -2.43 2.45 -3.22
C PHE A 66 -2.21 2.51 -4.73
N ALA A 67 -3.26 2.74 -5.50
CA ALA A 67 -3.17 2.90 -6.95
C ALA A 67 -2.30 4.11 -7.35
N GLU A 68 -2.40 5.21 -6.61
CA GLU A 68 -1.56 6.39 -6.85
C GLU A 68 -0.09 6.14 -6.53
N ILE A 69 0.21 5.49 -5.39
CA ILE A 69 1.57 5.12 -5.00
C ILE A 69 2.17 4.17 -6.03
N ALA A 70 1.42 3.13 -6.42
CA ALA A 70 1.86 2.17 -7.43
C ALA A 70 2.27 2.87 -8.73
N LYS A 71 1.39 3.68 -9.32
CA LYS A 71 1.68 4.46 -10.54
C LYS A 71 2.92 5.35 -10.43
N ARG A 72 3.22 5.86 -9.24
CA ARG A 72 4.39 6.71 -8.99
C ARG A 72 5.69 5.91 -8.92
N VAL A 73 5.63 4.70 -8.35
CA VAL A 73 6.80 3.85 -8.11
C VAL A 73 7.12 2.96 -9.30
N GLU A 74 6.08 2.45 -9.98
CA GLU A 74 6.19 1.53 -11.12
C GLU A 74 7.28 1.91 -12.15
N PRO A 75 7.43 3.18 -12.59
CA PRO A 75 8.43 3.52 -13.61
C PRO A 75 9.89 3.29 -13.17
N ALA A 76 10.13 3.24 -11.86
CA ALA A 76 11.46 3.00 -11.30
C ALA A 76 11.70 1.53 -10.96
N VAL A 77 10.68 0.67 -11.02
CA VAL A 77 10.83 -0.78 -10.81
C VAL A 77 11.17 -1.45 -12.14
N VAL A 78 12.19 -2.29 -12.10
CA VAL A 78 12.75 -2.93 -13.29
C VAL A 78 12.71 -4.45 -13.15
N ASN A 79 12.61 -5.12 -14.29
CA ASN A 79 12.86 -6.55 -14.38
C ASN A 79 14.36 -6.82 -14.58
N ILE A 80 14.87 -7.84 -13.94
CA ILE A 80 16.26 -8.29 -14.09
C ILE A 80 16.25 -9.72 -14.62
N GLU A 81 16.71 -9.90 -15.86
CA GLU A 81 16.92 -11.20 -16.47
C GLU A 81 18.42 -11.53 -16.40
N THR A 82 18.75 -12.70 -15.89
CA THR A 82 20.13 -13.18 -15.82
C THR A 82 20.33 -14.44 -16.64
N MET A 83 21.52 -14.61 -17.16
CA MET A 83 21.99 -15.85 -17.79
C MET A 83 23.20 -16.34 -17.00
N GLN A 84 23.16 -17.57 -16.57
CA GLN A 84 24.30 -18.23 -15.94
C GLN A 84 25.07 -19.03 -16.99
N ALA A 85 26.38 -19.16 -16.79
CA ALA A 85 27.17 -20.08 -17.61
C ALA A 85 26.62 -21.51 -17.44
N VAL A 86 26.63 -22.26 -18.54
CA VAL A 86 26.45 -23.71 -18.43
C VAL A 86 27.63 -24.23 -17.63
N PRO A 87 27.44 -24.92 -16.50
CA PRO A 87 28.55 -25.55 -15.79
C PRO A 87 29.27 -26.47 -16.77
N GLU A 88 30.53 -26.18 -17.04
CA GLU A 88 31.41 -27.11 -17.73
C GLU A 88 31.61 -28.27 -16.75
N ILE A 89 30.97 -29.41 -17.01
CA ILE A 89 31.32 -30.61 -16.25
C ILE A 89 32.74 -30.91 -16.70
N LEU A 90 33.70 -30.49 -15.89
CA LEU A 90 35.01 -31.11 -15.91
C LEU A 90 34.74 -32.61 -15.74
N ASP A 91 35.03 -33.36 -16.81
CA ASP A 91 35.10 -34.82 -16.73
C ASP A 91 36.07 -35.13 -15.56
N LYS A 92 35.56 -35.22 -14.34
CA LYS A 92 36.27 -35.97 -13.33
C LYS A 92 36.18 -37.37 -13.85
N ASP A 93 37.39 -37.88 -14.15
CA ASP A 93 37.64 -39.28 -14.43
C ASP A 93 37.04 -40.15 -13.34
N ASP A 94 35.72 -40.33 -13.37
CA ASP A 94 35.12 -41.45 -12.69
C ASP A 94 35.43 -42.67 -13.56
N ASP A 95 36.36 -43.47 -13.11
CA ASP A 95 36.77 -44.77 -13.64
C ASP A 95 35.59 -45.81 -13.66
N ASP A 96 34.35 -45.37 -13.90
CA ASP A 96 33.20 -46.22 -14.08
C ASP A 96 33.20 -46.72 -15.53
N LYS A 97 33.97 -47.75 -15.77
CA LYS A 97 34.07 -48.47 -17.08
C LYS A 97 32.73 -48.97 -17.60
N ASP A 98 31.71 -49.08 -16.73
CA ASP A 98 30.36 -49.54 -17.09
C ASP A 98 29.48 -48.44 -17.69
N ALA A 99 29.83 -47.15 -17.49
CA ALA A 99 29.08 -46.03 -18.07
C ALA A 99 29.39 -45.79 -19.56
N GLN A 100 30.50 -46.30 -20.05
CA GLN A 100 30.97 -46.09 -21.43
C GLN A 100 30.21 -46.92 -22.49
N THR A 101 29.40 -47.89 -22.09
CA THR A 101 28.71 -48.80 -23.02
C THR A 101 27.25 -48.48 -23.25
N ASN A 102 26.68 -47.38 -22.66
CA ASN A 102 25.29 -47.04 -22.87
C ASN A 102 25.12 -45.88 -23.84
N PRO A 103 24.66 -46.12 -25.09
CA PRO A 103 24.48 -45.08 -26.12
C PRO A 103 23.50 -43.99 -25.65
N LEU A 104 22.57 -44.31 -24.77
CA LEU A 104 21.60 -43.36 -24.20
C LEU A 104 22.29 -42.38 -23.25
N TYR A 105 23.29 -42.85 -22.48
CA TYR A 105 24.07 -41.99 -21.59
C TYR A 105 24.85 -40.94 -22.38
N ASP A 106 25.48 -41.32 -23.48
CA ASP A 106 26.18 -40.43 -24.41
C ASP A 106 25.25 -39.40 -25.07
N MET A 107 24.04 -39.82 -25.40
CA MET A 107 23.04 -38.93 -26.00
C MET A 107 22.57 -37.86 -25.02
N PHE A 108 22.33 -38.21 -23.75
CA PHE A 108 21.99 -37.26 -22.69
C PHE A 108 23.18 -36.37 -22.29
N ARG A 109 24.40 -36.88 -22.31
CA ARG A 109 25.63 -36.13 -22.04
C ARG A 109 25.92 -35.09 -23.13
N ARG A 110 25.64 -35.38 -24.39
CA ARG A 110 25.81 -34.49 -25.54
C ARG A 110 24.63 -33.56 -25.80
N ALA A 111 23.51 -33.71 -25.10
CA ALA A 111 22.37 -32.82 -25.25
C ALA A 111 22.80 -31.37 -24.94
N PRO A 112 22.52 -30.41 -25.85
CA PRO A 112 22.91 -29.02 -25.65
C PRO A 112 22.21 -28.49 -24.39
N ARG A 113 22.97 -28.29 -23.31
CA ARG A 113 22.46 -27.71 -22.08
C ARG A 113 22.18 -26.25 -22.31
N ARG A 114 20.94 -25.85 -22.08
CA ARG A 114 20.57 -24.43 -22.17
C ARG A 114 21.10 -23.71 -20.92
N PRO A 115 21.65 -22.49 -21.08
CA PRO A 115 22.05 -21.67 -19.96
C PRO A 115 20.85 -21.48 -19.02
N ALA A 116 21.08 -21.62 -17.73
CA ALA A 116 20.05 -21.33 -16.75
C ALA A 116 19.72 -19.83 -16.82
N ARG A 117 18.41 -19.52 -16.82
CA ARG A 117 17.89 -18.15 -16.79
C ARG A 117 17.34 -17.89 -15.41
N GLY A 118 17.84 -16.82 -14.80
CA GLY A 118 17.27 -16.26 -13.59
C GLY A 118 16.40 -15.04 -13.93
N VAL A 119 15.40 -14.79 -13.14
CA VAL A 119 14.53 -13.61 -13.24
C VAL A 119 14.33 -13.04 -11.85
N GLY A 120 14.37 -11.72 -11.76
CA GLY A 120 14.14 -11.01 -10.51
C GLY A 120 13.67 -9.58 -10.76
N SER A 121 13.51 -8.84 -9.69
CA SER A 121 13.14 -7.43 -9.73
C SER A 121 14.23 -6.58 -9.09
N GLY A 122 14.30 -5.32 -9.49
CA GLY A 122 15.12 -4.30 -8.87
C GLY A 122 14.44 -2.95 -8.94
N PHE A 123 15.05 -1.96 -8.35
CA PHE A 123 14.54 -0.59 -8.44
C PHE A 123 15.69 0.42 -8.58
N ILE A 124 15.42 1.47 -9.37
CA ILE A 124 16.39 2.50 -9.71
C ILE A 124 16.45 3.51 -8.56
N VAL A 125 17.65 3.75 -8.02
CA VAL A 125 17.89 4.67 -6.90
C VAL A 125 18.60 5.95 -7.31
N ASP A 126 19.21 5.96 -8.50
CA ASP A 126 19.92 7.12 -9.03
C ASP A 126 19.59 7.31 -10.53
N PRO A 127 19.30 8.55 -10.99
CA PRO A 127 18.95 8.84 -12.39
C PRO A 127 19.99 8.36 -13.40
N LYS A 128 21.24 8.24 -12.97
CA LYS A 128 22.35 7.74 -13.79
C LYS A 128 22.33 6.22 -14.00
N GLY A 129 21.32 5.50 -13.44
CA GLY A 129 21.12 4.09 -13.70
C GLY A 129 21.73 3.14 -12.66
N TYR A 130 21.84 3.55 -11.41
CA TYR A 130 22.13 2.62 -10.31
C TYR A 130 20.85 1.97 -9.82
N ILE A 131 20.86 0.65 -9.75
CA ILE A 131 19.73 -0.22 -9.46
C ILE A 131 20.07 -1.08 -8.26
N LEU A 132 19.19 -1.13 -7.26
CA LEU A 132 19.25 -2.08 -6.15
C LEU A 132 18.43 -3.32 -6.49
N THR A 133 19.00 -4.49 -6.18
CA THR A 133 18.35 -5.81 -6.31
C THR A 133 18.90 -6.74 -5.24
N ASN A 134 18.40 -7.96 -5.19
CA ASN A 134 18.94 -8.99 -4.31
C ASN A 134 20.19 -9.65 -4.93
N TYR A 135 21.12 -10.07 -4.06
CA TYR A 135 22.32 -10.75 -4.51
C TYR A 135 22.00 -12.07 -5.21
N HIS A 136 21.10 -12.88 -4.64
CA HIS A 136 20.72 -14.17 -5.25
C HIS A 136 20.17 -14.05 -6.68
N VAL A 137 19.66 -12.88 -7.09
CA VAL A 137 19.17 -12.63 -8.46
C VAL A 137 20.34 -12.58 -9.45
N ILE A 138 21.50 -12.06 -9.02
CA ILE A 138 22.66 -11.83 -9.91
C ILE A 138 23.79 -12.85 -9.69
N GLU A 139 23.65 -13.71 -8.71
CA GLU A 139 24.66 -14.71 -8.35
C GLU A 139 24.97 -15.63 -9.54
N GLY A 140 26.26 -15.77 -9.87
CA GLY A 140 26.73 -16.60 -11.00
C GLY A 140 26.30 -16.11 -12.38
N ALA A 141 25.72 -14.91 -12.49
CA ALA A 141 25.29 -14.37 -13.77
C ALA A 141 26.46 -13.95 -14.64
N THR A 142 26.53 -14.49 -15.86
CA THR A 142 27.48 -14.07 -16.91
C THR A 142 26.96 -12.90 -17.74
N ARG A 143 25.64 -12.73 -17.78
CA ARG A 143 24.96 -11.62 -18.43
C ARG A 143 23.75 -11.19 -17.62
N ILE A 144 23.62 -9.89 -17.46
CA ILE A 144 22.48 -9.24 -16.80
C ILE A 144 21.81 -8.32 -17.82
N THR A 145 20.50 -8.47 -17.98
CA THR A 145 19.66 -7.61 -18.82
C THR A 145 18.60 -6.99 -17.94
N VAL A 146 18.49 -5.67 -17.95
CA VAL A 146 17.52 -4.90 -17.20
C VAL A 146 16.42 -4.43 -18.13
N GLY A 147 15.20 -4.83 -17.88
CA GLY A 147 13.99 -4.39 -18.59
C GLY A 147 13.30 -3.24 -17.86
N LEU A 148 13.17 -2.11 -18.52
CA LEU A 148 12.42 -0.95 -18.03
C LEU A 148 10.92 -1.09 -18.34
N LEU A 149 10.07 -0.38 -17.60
CA LEU A 149 8.63 -0.32 -17.86
C LEU A 149 8.30 0.15 -19.30
N SER A 150 9.18 0.98 -19.90
CA SER A 150 9.04 1.41 -21.30
C SER A 150 9.22 0.29 -22.33
N GLY A 151 9.62 -0.92 -21.90
CA GLY A 151 10.00 -2.02 -22.78
C GLY A 151 11.46 -1.98 -23.25
N GLU A 152 12.20 -0.92 -22.92
CA GLU A 152 13.63 -0.80 -23.24
C GLU A 152 14.43 -1.83 -22.42
N LYS A 153 15.37 -2.52 -23.06
CA LYS A 153 16.27 -3.47 -22.41
C LYS A 153 17.70 -2.94 -22.43
N LEU A 154 18.26 -2.81 -21.22
CA LEU A 154 19.61 -2.29 -21.01
C LEU A 154 20.53 -3.40 -20.47
N ARG A 155 21.81 -3.32 -20.84
CA ARG A 155 22.80 -4.25 -20.26
C ARG A 155 23.19 -3.77 -18.87
N GLY A 156 23.04 -4.68 -17.88
CA GLY A 156 23.47 -4.45 -16.50
C GLY A 156 24.92 -4.87 -16.28
N LYS A 157 25.62 -4.12 -15.42
CA LYS A 157 26.95 -4.44 -14.91
C LYS A 157 26.92 -4.40 -13.39
N VAL A 158 27.38 -5.44 -12.72
CA VAL A 158 27.49 -5.47 -11.26
C VAL A 158 28.53 -4.44 -10.81
N VAL A 159 28.15 -3.60 -9.87
CA VAL A 159 29.02 -2.60 -9.23
C VAL A 159 29.55 -3.13 -7.90
N GLY A 160 28.71 -3.80 -7.14
CA GLY A 160 29.02 -4.41 -5.86
C GLY A 160 27.86 -5.22 -5.32
N TYR A 161 28.13 -6.04 -4.35
CA TYR A 161 27.12 -6.84 -3.65
C TYR A 161 27.57 -7.16 -2.24
N ASP A 162 26.62 -7.57 -1.45
CA ASP A 162 26.80 -8.11 -0.12
C ASP A 162 25.92 -9.37 -0.01
N ASP A 163 26.53 -10.53 0.15
CA ASP A 163 25.88 -11.82 0.23
C ASP A 163 25.23 -12.08 1.61
N GLU A 164 25.77 -11.50 2.68
CA GLU A 164 25.20 -11.62 4.02
C GLU A 164 23.84 -10.92 4.14
N THR A 165 23.71 -9.75 3.52
CA THR A 165 22.46 -8.96 3.51
C THR A 165 21.58 -9.23 2.29
N ASP A 166 22.03 -10.06 1.36
CA ASP A 166 21.37 -10.35 0.07
C ASP A 166 21.05 -9.07 -0.73
N VAL A 167 22.00 -8.12 -0.81
CA VAL A 167 21.86 -6.88 -1.55
C VAL A 167 22.90 -6.77 -2.64
N ALA A 168 22.51 -6.30 -3.83
CA ALA A 168 23.41 -6.03 -4.94
C ALA A 168 23.08 -4.71 -5.64
N VAL A 169 24.11 -4.11 -6.22
CA VAL A 169 24.03 -2.89 -7.04
C VAL A 169 24.41 -3.21 -8.46
N VAL A 170 23.49 -2.93 -9.38
CA VAL A 170 23.68 -3.08 -10.82
C VAL A 170 23.64 -1.71 -11.46
N LYS A 171 24.58 -1.43 -12.36
CA LYS A 171 24.65 -0.20 -13.16
C LYS A 171 24.22 -0.49 -14.59
N VAL A 172 23.34 0.38 -15.12
CA VAL A 172 22.98 0.41 -16.54
C VAL A 172 23.40 1.74 -17.14
N GLU A 173 23.74 1.75 -18.43
CA GLU A 173 23.97 2.97 -19.20
C GLU A 173 22.70 3.35 -19.95
N SER A 174 22.24 4.59 -19.75
CA SER A 174 21.07 5.15 -20.42
C SER A 174 21.42 6.50 -21.01
N ALA A 175 20.86 6.81 -22.17
CA ALA A 175 21.03 8.11 -22.83
C ALA A 175 20.22 9.23 -22.16
N ARG A 176 19.32 8.87 -21.26
CA ARG A 176 18.43 9.81 -20.52
C ARG A 176 18.47 9.48 -19.04
N ASP A 177 18.10 10.46 -18.24
CA ASP A 177 17.88 10.25 -16.81
C ASP A 177 16.71 9.26 -16.61
N LEU A 178 16.92 8.33 -15.70
CA LEU A 178 15.95 7.29 -15.37
C LEU A 178 15.09 7.71 -14.17
N PRO A 179 13.81 7.29 -14.12
CA PRO A 179 12.95 7.49 -12.96
C PRO A 179 13.51 6.74 -11.75
N THR A 180 13.41 7.33 -10.57
CA THR A 180 13.99 6.79 -9.34
C THR A 180 12.98 6.69 -8.23
N VAL A 181 13.19 5.77 -7.29
CA VAL A 181 12.52 5.76 -5.98
C VAL A 181 13.40 6.44 -4.95
N ARG A 182 12.75 7.01 -3.94
CA ARG A 182 13.45 7.56 -2.76
C ARG A 182 13.55 6.48 -1.71
N LEU A 183 14.74 6.30 -1.15
CA LEU A 183 14.94 5.43 0.01
C LEU A 183 14.30 6.09 1.25
N GLY A 184 13.52 5.31 1.99
CA GLY A 184 12.91 5.72 3.25
C GLY A 184 13.76 5.35 4.46
N ASP A 185 13.30 5.77 5.63
CA ASP A 185 13.87 5.35 6.91
C ASP A 185 12.99 4.26 7.53
N SER A 186 13.47 3.02 7.52
CA SER A 186 12.76 1.88 8.10
C SER A 186 12.61 1.99 9.64
N ASN A 187 13.38 2.85 10.32
CA ASN A 187 13.26 3.02 11.76
C ASN A 187 11.96 3.67 12.18
N VAL A 188 11.36 4.51 11.33
CA VAL A 188 10.08 5.16 11.61
C VAL A 188 8.87 4.28 11.35
N ALA A 189 9.03 3.21 10.55
CA ALA A 189 7.96 2.28 10.25
C ALA A 189 7.53 1.49 11.49
N GLN A 190 6.24 1.21 11.65
CA GLN A 190 5.65 0.54 12.80
C GLN A 190 4.97 -0.76 12.40
N VAL A 191 4.89 -1.70 13.35
CA VAL A 191 4.05 -2.90 13.17
C VAL A 191 2.59 -2.49 13.03
N GLY A 192 1.94 -2.99 12.00
CA GLY A 192 0.57 -2.61 11.61
C GLY A 192 0.50 -1.58 10.48
N ASP A 193 1.60 -0.90 10.14
CA ASP A 193 1.61 0.01 8.99
C ASP A 193 1.35 -0.73 7.68
N TRP A 194 0.57 -0.10 6.80
CA TRP A 194 0.35 -0.58 5.45
C TRP A 194 1.60 -0.45 4.60
N VAL A 195 1.89 -1.49 3.84
CA VAL A 195 3.01 -1.53 2.88
C VAL A 195 2.56 -2.08 1.54
N LEU A 196 3.25 -1.66 0.49
CA LEU A 196 3.09 -2.21 -0.85
C LEU A 196 4.39 -2.89 -1.27
N ALA A 197 4.28 -4.13 -1.75
CA ALA A 197 5.34 -4.79 -2.47
C ALA A 197 5.12 -4.59 -3.97
N VAL A 198 6.13 -4.05 -4.65
CA VAL A 198 6.09 -3.79 -6.09
C VAL A 198 7.25 -4.52 -6.75
N GLY A 199 6.96 -5.36 -7.73
CA GLY A 199 7.95 -6.13 -8.46
C GLY A 199 7.58 -6.29 -9.93
N SER A 200 8.51 -6.83 -10.73
CA SER A 200 8.31 -7.16 -12.14
C SER A 200 8.88 -8.55 -12.43
N PRO A 201 8.33 -9.61 -11.80
CA PRO A 201 8.94 -10.95 -11.87
C PRO A 201 8.89 -11.60 -13.25
N PHE A 202 7.98 -11.16 -14.15
CA PHE A 202 7.79 -11.77 -15.47
C PHE A 202 8.16 -10.88 -16.66
N GLY A 203 8.74 -9.71 -16.40
CA GLY A 203 9.38 -8.88 -17.42
C GLY A 203 8.52 -7.82 -18.10
N HIS A 204 7.22 -7.94 -18.13
CA HIS A 204 6.31 -6.98 -18.78
C HIS A 204 5.19 -6.53 -17.88
N ASP A 205 4.79 -7.36 -16.91
CA ASP A 205 3.71 -7.07 -15.99
C ASP A 205 4.30 -6.77 -14.60
N GLN A 206 4.03 -5.58 -14.11
CA GLN A 206 4.33 -5.24 -12.74
C GLN A 206 3.25 -5.80 -11.82
N THR A 207 3.70 -6.35 -10.71
CA THR A 207 2.80 -6.91 -9.70
C THR A 207 2.87 -6.03 -8.47
N VAL A 208 1.71 -5.61 -7.98
CA VAL A 208 1.57 -4.84 -6.74
C VAL A 208 0.77 -5.66 -5.74
N THR A 209 1.30 -5.82 -4.56
CA THR A 209 0.65 -6.52 -3.45
C THR A 209 0.65 -5.63 -2.22
N ALA A 210 -0.50 -5.54 -1.54
CA ALA A 210 -0.64 -4.78 -0.30
C ALA A 210 -0.59 -5.72 0.91
N GLY A 211 -0.01 -5.24 2.00
CA GLY A 211 0.06 -5.95 3.26
C GLY A 211 0.34 -5.01 4.42
N ILE A 212 0.62 -5.59 5.58
CA ILE A 212 1.02 -4.84 6.77
C ILE A 212 2.37 -5.33 7.29
N ILE A 213 3.09 -4.47 7.99
CA ILE A 213 4.27 -4.88 8.75
C ILE A 213 3.81 -5.72 9.93
N SER A 214 4.15 -7.00 9.93
CA SER A 214 3.76 -7.94 11.00
C SER A 214 4.78 -8.02 12.12
N LYS A 215 6.06 -7.74 11.81
CA LYS A 215 7.17 -7.77 12.75
C LYS A 215 8.29 -6.86 12.26
N LYS A 216 9.06 -6.32 13.20
CA LYS A 216 10.25 -5.52 12.96
C LYS A 216 11.44 -6.06 13.75
#